data_5bff241d42a9e591fca3cee28f2cecb9
#
_entry.id   5bff241d42a9e591fca3cee28f2cecb9
#
_cell.length_a   1.000
_cell.length_b   1.000
_cell.length_c   1.000
_cell.angle_alpha   90.00
_cell.angle_beta   90.00
_cell.angle_gamma   90.00
#
_symmetry.space_group_name_H-M   'P 1'
#
loop_
_entity.id
_entity.type
_entity.pdbx_description
1 polymer ?
#
loop_
_entity_poly.entity_id
_entity_poly.type
_entity_poly.pdbx_seq_one_letter_code
_entity_poly.pdbx_strand_id
1 'polypeptide(L)'
;KINLIGFSLGSLIALDFSASYQKKLEKLILIGTTYKRSDQERSFVLDRYNEAKLNKPISKQALKRWFSDKYLENHPKTYNLFKNILNKKPDDHKNFLKAYELFANHYDDIDAIKKIDRKTLVMTGSDDIGSTPEMSKELVKDLVNSSYIEIKNGKHLCSIECADDVNMNIKNFIIN
;
A
#
# COMPACT_ATOMS: atom_id res chain seq x y z
N LYS A 1 9.34 -8.52 -20.91
CA LYS A 1 8.52 -8.58 -19.69
C LYS A 1 9.22 -7.85 -18.55
N ILE A 2 8.48 -7.34 -17.58
CA ILE A 2 8.98 -6.57 -16.43
C ILE A 2 8.57 -7.23 -15.12
N ASN A 3 9.37 -7.05 -14.07
CA ASN A 3 8.94 -7.24 -12.69
C ASN A 3 8.31 -5.93 -12.23
N LEU A 4 7.05 -5.99 -11.79
CA LEU A 4 6.28 -4.82 -11.35
C LEU A 4 6.13 -4.86 -9.83
N ILE A 5 6.52 -3.77 -9.17
CA ILE A 5 6.35 -3.62 -7.72
C ILE A 5 5.41 -2.45 -7.48
N GLY A 6 4.32 -2.68 -6.75
CA GLY A 6 3.39 -1.65 -6.29
C GLY A 6 3.38 -1.54 -4.77
N PHE A 7 3.35 -0.30 -4.26
CA PHE A 7 3.21 -0.02 -2.83
C PHE A 7 2.00 0.88 -2.58
N SER A 8 1.16 0.52 -1.62
CA SER A 8 -0.02 1.28 -1.19
C SER A 8 -0.95 1.59 -2.38
N LEU A 9 -1.25 2.84 -2.72
CA LEU A 9 -1.97 3.22 -3.94
C LEU A 9 -1.32 2.64 -5.20
N GLY A 10 0.01 2.59 -5.25
CA GLY A 10 0.76 1.97 -6.35
C GLY A 10 0.49 0.46 -6.46
N SER A 11 0.13 -0.23 -5.38
CA SER A 11 -0.26 -1.65 -5.44
C SER A 11 -1.63 -1.85 -6.09
N LEU A 12 -2.58 -0.96 -5.86
CA LEU A 12 -3.88 -0.98 -6.54
C LEU A 12 -3.71 -0.74 -8.05
N ILE A 13 -2.90 0.25 -8.42
CA ILE A 13 -2.58 0.53 -9.83
C ILE A 13 -1.85 -0.66 -10.48
N ALA A 14 -0.91 -1.29 -9.76
CA ALA A 14 -0.19 -2.46 -10.26
C ALA A 14 -1.13 -3.66 -10.44
N LEU A 15 -2.11 -3.84 -9.56
CA LEU A 15 -3.12 -4.90 -9.65
C LEU A 15 -4.02 -4.69 -10.86
N ASP A 16 -4.57 -3.49 -11.06
CA ASP A 16 -5.38 -3.14 -12.23
C ASP A 16 -4.60 -3.27 -13.54
N PHE A 17 -3.34 -2.80 -13.55
CA PHE A 17 -2.45 -2.98 -14.68
C PHE A 17 -2.22 -4.47 -14.98
N SER A 18 -2.02 -5.28 -13.95
CA SER A 18 -1.79 -6.72 -14.11
C SER A 18 -3.01 -7.43 -14.68
N ALA A 19 -4.21 -7.09 -14.25
CA ALA A 19 -5.45 -7.63 -14.79
C ALA A 19 -5.59 -7.36 -16.31
N SER A 20 -5.18 -6.17 -16.75
CA SER A 20 -5.29 -5.75 -18.16
C SER A 20 -4.11 -6.17 -19.03
N TYR A 21 -2.90 -6.22 -18.48
CA TYR A 21 -1.65 -6.34 -19.25
C TYR A 21 -0.70 -7.44 -18.75
N GLN A 22 -1.22 -8.50 -18.14
CA GLN A 22 -0.40 -9.56 -17.52
C GLN A 22 0.64 -10.19 -18.49
N LYS A 23 0.43 -10.18 -19.80
CA LYS A 23 1.42 -10.66 -20.79
C LYS A 23 2.72 -9.85 -20.79
N LYS A 24 2.69 -8.61 -20.31
CA LYS A 24 3.86 -7.73 -20.17
C LYS A 24 4.65 -8.01 -18.89
N LEU A 25 4.07 -8.73 -17.94
CA LEU A 25 4.67 -9.00 -16.65
C LEU A 25 5.44 -10.31 -16.64
N GLU A 26 6.55 -10.31 -15.93
CA GLU A 26 7.25 -11.51 -15.47
C GLU A 26 6.72 -11.88 -14.07
N LYS A 27 6.87 -10.97 -13.13
CA LYS A 27 6.42 -11.12 -11.74
C LYS A 27 5.73 -9.85 -11.24
N LEU A 28 4.85 -10.03 -10.26
CA LEU A 28 4.13 -8.95 -9.58
C LEU A 28 4.46 -8.98 -8.09
N ILE A 29 4.73 -7.82 -7.49
CA ILE A 29 4.92 -7.66 -6.05
C ILE A 29 4.01 -6.55 -5.56
N LEU A 30 3.18 -6.84 -4.58
CA LEU A 30 2.21 -5.91 -3.98
C LEU A 30 2.52 -5.73 -2.50
N ILE A 31 2.71 -4.49 -2.06
CA ILE A 31 3.09 -4.17 -0.69
C ILE A 31 2.07 -3.21 -0.10
N GLY A 32 1.49 -3.56 1.05
CA GLY A 32 0.52 -2.72 1.75
C GLY A 32 -0.70 -2.38 0.89
N THR A 33 -1.27 -3.37 0.21
CA THR A 33 -2.47 -3.21 -0.63
C THR A 33 -3.75 -3.38 0.19
N THR A 34 -4.78 -2.60 -0.12
CA THR A 34 -6.13 -2.88 0.36
C THR A 34 -6.82 -3.86 -0.60
N TYR A 35 -7.75 -4.65 -0.08
CA TYR A 35 -8.56 -5.56 -0.88
C TYR A 35 -9.91 -5.82 -0.20
N LYS A 36 -11.00 -5.86 -0.98
CA LYS A 36 -12.36 -6.10 -0.50
C LYS A 36 -12.74 -5.24 0.71
N ARG A 37 -12.43 -3.94 0.65
CA ARG A 37 -12.78 -3.03 1.73
C ARG A 37 -14.27 -3.08 2.03
N SER A 38 -14.63 -3.28 3.30
CA SER A 38 -15.99 -3.16 3.80
C SER A 38 -16.52 -1.72 3.67
N ASP A 39 -17.84 -1.54 3.76
CA ASP A 39 -18.45 -0.20 3.73
C ASP A 39 -17.93 0.70 4.85
N GLN A 40 -17.67 0.13 6.03
CA GLN A 40 -17.09 0.86 7.15
C GLN A 40 -15.65 1.34 6.86
N GLU A 41 -14.81 0.48 6.29
CA GLU A 41 -13.43 0.85 5.89
C GLU A 41 -13.42 1.90 4.79
N ARG A 42 -14.36 1.80 3.83
CA ARG A 42 -14.56 2.82 2.80
C ARG A 42 -14.99 4.15 3.39
N SER A 43 -15.94 4.16 4.30
CA SER A 43 -16.38 5.35 5.01
C SER A 43 -15.21 6.04 5.72
N PHE A 44 -14.38 5.31 6.45
CA PHE A 44 -13.21 5.86 7.12
C PHE A 44 -12.19 6.48 6.15
N VAL A 45 -12.03 5.92 4.94
CA VAL A 45 -11.15 6.50 3.91
C VAL A 45 -11.76 7.78 3.36
N LEU A 46 -13.06 7.80 3.07
CA LEU A 46 -13.79 8.97 2.58
C LEU A 46 -13.79 10.12 3.59
N ASP A 47 -13.96 9.84 4.87
CA ASP A 47 -13.90 10.83 5.93
C ASP A 47 -12.53 11.51 5.99
N ARG A 48 -11.45 10.74 5.93
CA ARG A 48 -10.08 11.29 5.86
C ARG A 48 -9.83 12.08 4.57
N TYR A 49 -10.37 11.65 3.44
CA TYR A 49 -10.29 12.40 2.19
C TYR A 49 -11.02 13.74 2.30
N ASN A 50 -12.22 13.74 2.90
CA ASN A 50 -12.97 14.97 3.15
C ASN A 50 -12.27 15.93 4.11
N GLU A 51 -11.64 15.41 5.17
CA GLU A 51 -10.78 16.20 6.05
C GLU A 51 -9.58 16.81 5.31
N ALA A 52 -8.94 16.04 4.44
CA ALA A 52 -7.84 16.53 3.60
C ALA A 52 -8.29 17.65 2.66
N LYS A 53 -9.50 17.56 2.05
CA LYS A 53 -10.07 18.65 1.23
C LYS A 53 -10.27 19.96 2.01
N LEU A 54 -10.55 19.86 3.30
CA LEU A 54 -10.70 21.02 4.19
C LEU A 54 -9.35 21.56 4.73
N ASN A 55 -8.22 21.11 4.18
CA ASN A 55 -6.86 21.49 4.62
C ASN A 55 -6.60 21.22 6.12
N LYS A 56 -7.31 20.26 6.71
CA LYS A 56 -7.03 19.86 8.09
C LYS A 56 -5.66 19.19 8.19
N PRO A 57 -4.88 19.43 9.27
CA PRO A 57 -3.59 18.79 9.45
C PRO A 57 -3.73 17.27 9.58
N ILE A 58 -3.27 16.51 8.59
CA ILE A 58 -3.33 15.05 8.58
C ILE A 58 -2.00 14.39 8.98
N SER A 59 -0.91 15.17 9.07
CA SER A 59 0.45 14.63 9.23
C SER A 59 0.63 13.78 10.47
N LYS A 60 0.16 14.23 11.64
CA LYS A 60 0.33 13.48 12.90
C LYS A 60 -0.38 12.13 12.87
N GLN A 61 -1.62 12.09 12.38
CA GLN A 61 -2.40 10.85 12.31
C GLN A 61 -1.86 9.90 11.23
N ALA A 62 -1.40 10.44 10.08
CA ALA A 62 -0.79 9.66 9.03
C ALA A 62 0.50 9.00 9.51
N LEU A 63 1.40 9.74 10.15
CA LEU A 63 2.66 9.21 10.67
C LEU A 63 2.44 8.07 11.68
N LYS A 64 1.47 8.19 12.58
CA LYS A 64 1.12 7.12 13.55
C LYS A 64 0.59 5.84 12.89
N ARG A 65 -0.09 5.95 11.74
CA ARG A 65 -0.52 4.78 10.97
C ARG A 65 0.61 4.17 10.16
N TRP A 66 1.56 5.00 9.70
CA TRP A 66 2.60 4.58 8.76
C TRP A 66 3.82 3.96 9.42
N PHE A 67 4.15 4.39 10.64
CA PHE A 67 5.33 3.96 11.39
C PHE A 67 4.99 3.62 12.83
N SER A 68 5.74 2.75 13.46
CA SER A 68 5.69 2.55 14.90
C SER A 68 6.28 3.76 15.66
N ASP A 69 5.78 4.00 16.87
CA ASP A 69 6.29 5.09 17.71
C ASP A 69 7.79 4.89 17.99
N LYS A 70 8.20 3.66 18.29
CA LYS A 70 9.60 3.27 18.51
C LYS A 70 10.49 3.61 17.32
N TYR A 71 10.01 3.36 16.08
CA TYR A 71 10.78 3.70 14.89
C TYR A 71 10.95 5.20 14.74
N LEU A 72 9.89 5.98 14.92
CA LEU A 72 9.93 7.45 14.78
C LEU A 72 10.81 8.10 15.85
N GLU A 73 10.80 7.60 17.09
CA GLU A 73 11.67 8.06 18.18
C GLU A 73 13.16 7.86 17.86
N ASN A 74 13.49 6.71 17.28
CA ASN A 74 14.88 6.37 16.92
C ASN A 74 15.32 6.99 15.58
N HIS A 75 14.38 7.49 14.75
CA HIS A 75 14.65 8.04 13.42
C HIS A 75 14.07 9.44 13.24
N PRO A 76 14.51 10.46 14.00
CA PRO A 76 13.94 11.81 13.95
C PRO A 76 14.08 12.49 12.58
N LYS A 77 15.09 12.11 11.78
CA LYS A 77 15.23 12.58 10.38
C LYS A 77 14.09 12.08 9.51
N THR A 78 13.72 10.82 9.63
CA THR A 78 12.58 10.23 8.91
C THR A 78 11.27 10.89 9.33
N TYR A 79 11.06 11.08 10.64
CA TYR A 79 9.90 11.80 11.15
C TYR A 79 9.77 13.20 10.52
N ASN A 80 10.83 13.99 10.55
CA ASN A 80 10.83 15.36 10.01
C ASN A 80 10.62 15.36 8.48
N LEU A 81 11.24 14.43 7.75
CA LEU A 81 11.05 14.29 6.31
C LEU A 81 9.56 14.07 5.97
N PHE A 82 8.94 13.06 6.55
CA PHE A 82 7.54 12.74 6.25
C PHE A 82 6.56 13.79 6.77
N LYS A 83 6.83 14.39 7.92
CA LYS A 83 6.07 15.53 8.41
C LYS A 83 6.09 16.71 7.41
N ASN A 84 7.25 17.02 6.86
CA ASN A 84 7.40 18.09 5.86
C ASN A 84 6.70 17.72 4.53
N ILE A 85 6.81 16.46 4.09
CA ILE A 85 6.10 15.98 2.89
C ILE A 85 4.58 16.10 3.06
N LEU A 86 4.05 15.82 4.25
CA LEU A 86 2.61 15.88 4.53
C LEU A 86 2.09 17.30 4.77
N ASN A 87 2.95 18.22 5.20
CA ASN A 87 2.62 19.66 5.39
C ASN A 87 2.90 20.44 4.11
N LYS A 88 2.35 20.00 2.99
CA LYS A 88 2.63 20.56 1.66
C LYS A 88 2.08 21.96 1.44
N LYS A 89 2.71 22.66 0.46
CA LYS A 89 2.22 23.94 -0.08
C LYS A 89 0.91 23.72 -0.88
N PRO A 90 0.07 24.76 -1.07
CA PRO A 90 -1.24 24.65 -1.72
C PRO A 90 -1.23 23.98 -3.09
N ASP A 91 -0.23 24.22 -3.93
CA ASP A 91 -0.15 23.65 -5.28
C ASP A 91 0.12 22.13 -5.26
N ASP A 92 0.97 21.68 -4.34
CA ASP A 92 1.22 20.24 -4.14
C ASP A 92 0.01 19.53 -3.55
N HIS A 93 -0.80 20.24 -2.77
CA HIS A 93 -2.00 19.71 -2.15
C HIS A 93 -3.04 19.27 -3.18
N LYS A 94 -3.19 20.00 -4.29
CA LYS A 94 -4.13 19.63 -5.37
C LYS A 94 -3.80 18.25 -5.99
N ASN A 95 -2.52 17.97 -6.23
CA ASN A 95 -2.10 16.69 -6.78
C ASN A 95 -2.24 15.55 -5.76
N PHE A 96 -1.95 15.84 -4.49
CA PHE A 96 -2.21 14.90 -3.39
C PHE A 96 -3.70 14.55 -3.29
N LEU A 97 -4.60 15.52 -3.38
CA LEU A 97 -6.04 15.27 -3.33
C LEU A 97 -6.53 14.40 -4.50
N LYS A 98 -6.01 14.59 -5.72
CA LYS A 98 -6.34 13.72 -6.86
C LYS A 98 -5.91 12.26 -6.63
N ALA A 99 -4.71 12.04 -6.11
CA ALA A 99 -4.23 10.70 -5.78
C ALA A 99 -5.05 10.09 -4.63
N TYR A 100 -5.44 10.89 -3.64
CA TYR A 100 -6.28 10.43 -2.54
C TYR A 100 -7.71 10.12 -3.00
N GLU A 101 -8.26 10.90 -3.91
CA GLU A 101 -9.56 10.66 -4.53
C GLU A 101 -9.58 9.32 -5.27
N LEU A 102 -8.55 9.05 -6.07
CA LEU A 102 -8.40 7.76 -6.73
C LEU A 102 -8.39 6.61 -5.71
N PHE A 103 -7.61 6.72 -4.64
CA PHE A 103 -7.56 5.72 -3.58
C PHE A 103 -8.90 5.54 -2.86
N ALA A 104 -9.59 6.65 -2.54
CA ALA A 104 -10.85 6.63 -1.80
C ALA A 104 -11.98 5.96 -2.60
N ASN A 105 -12.02 6.23 -3.91
CA ASN A 105 -13.08 5.74 -4.80
C ASN A 105 -12.72 4.44 -5.54
N HIS A 106 -11.56 3.85 -5.27
CA HIS A 106 -11.18 2.59 -5.91
C HIS A 106 -12.07 1.43 -5.45
N TYR A 107 -12.53 0.63 -6.41
CA TYR A 107 -13.23 -0.64 -6.20
C TYR A 107 -12.47 -1.76 -6.92
N ASP A 108 -12.36 -2.90 -6.24
CA ASP A 108 -11.68 -4.06 -6.79
C ASP A 108 -12.54 -4.74 -7.88
N ASP A 109 -11.99 -4.94 -9.06
CA ASP A 109 -12.59 -5.82 -10.07
C ASP A 109 -12.18 -7.28 -9.75
N ILE A 110 -12.99 -7.93 -8.91
CA ILE A 110 -12.70 -9.27 -8.39
C ILE A 110 -12.57 -10.29 -9.53
N ASP A 111 -13.42 -10.20 -10.57
CA ASP A 111 -13.39 -11.15 -11.68
C ASP A 111 -12.15 -10.98 -12.56
N ALA A 112 -11.65 -9.76 -12.71
CA ALA A 112 -10.40 -9.50 -13.41
C ALA A 112 -9.19 -9.94 -12.58
N ILE A 113 -9.20 -9.70 -11.26
CA ILE A 113 -8.14 -10.10 -10.32
C ILE A 113 -7.99 -11.62 -10.30
N LYS A 114 -9.08 -12.37 -10.26
CA LYS A 114 -9.08 -13.84 -10.29
C LYS A 114 -8.48 -14.47 -11.57
N LYS A 115 -8.32 -13.68 -12.62
CA LYS A 115 -7.70 -14.10 -13.89
C LYS A 115 -6.20 -13.82 -13.96
N ILE A 116 -5.63 -13.15 -12.95
CA ILE A 116 -4.18 -12.88 -12.91
C ILE A 116 -3.43 -14.17 -12.58
N ASP A 117 -2.66 -14.67 -13.56
CA ASP A 117 -1.88 -15.91 -13.46
C ASP A 117 -0.39 -15.68 -13.21
N ARG A 118 0.02 -14.42 -13.16
CA ARG A 118 1.43 -14.05 -12.93
C ARG A 118 1.87 -14.40 -11.52
N LYS A 119 3.12 -14.91 -11.41
CA LYS A 119 3.73 -15.18 -10.11
C LYS A 119 3.71 -13.90 -9.28
N THR A 120 2.97 -13.92 -8.16
CA THR A 120 2.68 -12.73 -7.34
C THR A 120 3.12 -12.92 -5.91
N LEU A 121 3.83 -11.93 -5.37
CA LEU A 121 4.14 -11.82 -3.94
C LEU A 121 3.31 -10.69 -3.34
N VAL A 122 2.57 -10.99 -2.28
CA VAL A 122 1.84 -9.99 -1.49
C VAL A 122 2.51 -9.84 -0.13
N MET A 123 2.87 -8.62 0.25
CA MET A 123 3.50 -8.33 1.53
C MET A 123 2.74 -7.26 2.30
N THR A 124 2.66 -7.41 3.62
CA THR A 124 1.99 -6.43 4.50
C THR A 124 2.67 -6.42 5.86
N GLY A 125 2.79 -5.25 6.46
CA GLY A 125 3.24 -5.13 7.84
C GLY A 125 2.22 -5.73 8.82
N SER A 126 2.68 -6.49 9.83
CA SER A 126 1.79 -7.12 10.83
C SER A 126 0.89 -6.13 11.57
N ASP A 127 1.34 -4.88 11.68
CA ASP A 127 0.67 -3.81 12.44
C ASP A 127 0.05 -2.74 11.52
N ASP A 128 -0.11 -3.05 10.22
CA ASP A 128 -0.81 -2.16 9.28
C ASP A 128 -2.32 -2.24 9.48
N ILE A 129 -2.89 -1.17 10.02
CA ILE A 129 -4.34 -1.06 10.30
C ILE A 129 -5.15 -0.53 9.12
N GLY A 130 -4.50 -0.12 8.04
CA GLY A 130 -5.16 0.46 6.86
C GLY A 130 -5.21 -0.48 5.67
N SER A 131 -4.12 -1.20 5.44
CA SER A 131 -4.01 -2.30 4.48
C SER A 131 -3.64 -3.54 5.27
N THR A 132 -4.66 -4.18 5.85
CA THR A 132 -4.44 -5.18 6.91
C THR A 132 -3.87 -6.50 6.37
N PRO A 133 -3.21 -7.29 7.25
CA PRO A 133 -2.81 -8.66 6.91
C PRO A 133 -3.96 -9.52 6.37
N GLU A 134 -5.17 -9.34 6.91
CA GLU A 134 -6.37 -10.05 6.48
C GLU A 134 -6.74 -9.73 5.03
N MET A 135 -6.71 -8.44 4.63
CA MET A 135 -6.94 -8.03 3.24
C MET A 135 -5.93 -8.69 2.29
N SER A 136 -4.67 -8.76 2.68
CA SER A 136 -3.62 -9.40 1.89
C SER A 136 -3.81 -10.90 1.79
N LYS A 137 -4.22 -11.57 2.88
CA LYS A 137 -4.55 -13.00 2.88
C LYS A 137 -5.78 -13.31 2.01
N GLU A 138 -6.79 -12.45 1.99
CA GLU A 138 -7.94 -12.60 1.10
C GLU A 138 -7.55 -12.40 -0.38
N LEU A 139 -6.69 -11.42 -0.68
CA LEU A 139 -6.20 -11.22 -2.04
C LEU A 139 -5.45 -12.45 -2.56
N VAL A 140 -4.60 -13.05 -1.74
CA VAL A 140 -3.83 -14.26 -2.11
C VAL A 140 -4.75 -15.45 -2.42
N LYS A 141 -5.90 -15.56 -1.77
CA LYS A 141 -6.88 -16.64 -2.08
C LYS A 141 -7.52 -16.46 -3.46
N ASP A 142 -7.67 -15.23 -3.92
CA ASP A 142 -8.29 -14.93 -5.21
C ASP A 142 -7.28 -14.88 -6.38
N LEU A 143 -5.99 -14.73 -6.12
CA LEU A 143 -4.93 -14.78 -7.12
C LEU A 143 -4.51 -16.23 -7.43
N VAL A 144 -4.37 -16.56 -8.72
CA VAL A 144 -4.08 -17.94 -9.17
C VAL A 144 -2.72 -18.47 -8.70
N ASN A 145 -1.69 -17.61 -8.78
CA ASN A 145 -0.30 -18.00 -8.51
C ASN A 145 0.35 -16.98 -7.57
N SER A 146 0.07 -17.10 -6.28
CA SER A 146 0.49 -16.09 -5.31
C SER A 146 1.02 -16.67 -4.00
N SER A 147 1.79 -15.86 -3.30
CA SER A 147 2.28 -16.12 -1.95
C SER A 147 2.14 -14.87 -1.08
N TYR A 148 2.00 -15.07 0.23
CA TYR A 148 1.89 -14.02 1.22
C TYR A 148 3.06 -14.05 2.19
N ILE A 149 3.60 -12.88 2.50
CA ILE A 149 4.60 -12.70 3.56
C ILE A 149 4.16 -11.55 4.47
N GLU A 150 4.06 -11.84 5.76
CA GLU A 150 3.82 -10.86 6.80
C GLU A 150 5.15 -10.30 7.32
N ILE A 151 5.31 -8.98 7.25
CA ILE A 151 6.50 -8.29 7.74
C ILE A 151 6.27 -7.95 9.22
N LYS A 152 6.95 -8.70 10.09
CA LYS A 152 6.79 -8.59 11.56
C LYS A 152 7.15 -7.19 12.06
N ASN A 153 6.34 -6.69 13.00
CA ASN A 153 6.49 -5.37 13.62
C ASN A 153 6.48 -4.20 12.65
N GLY A 154 6.10 -4.41 11.39
CA GLY A 154 5.97 -3.35 10.39
C GLY A 154 4.56 -2.77 10.38
N LYS A 155 4.46 -1.44 10.27
CA LYS A 155 3.22 -0.74 9.93
C LYS A 155 3.12 -0.52 8.42
N HIS A 156 2.33 0.46 7.98
CA HIS A 156 2.07 0.69 6.55
C HIS A 156 3.33 0.93 5.74
N LEU A 157 4.28 1.71 6.25
CA LEU A 157 5.57 1.94 5.60
C LEU A 157 6.63 0.90 6.02
N CYS A 158 6.25 -0.38 6.10
CA CYS A 158 7.17 -1.48 6.40
C CYS A 158 8.35 -1.54 5.42
N SER A 159 8.19 -1.07 4.19
CA SER A 159 9.29 -0.93 3.21
C SER A 159 10.38 0.05 3.63
N ILE A 160 10.14 0.90 4.62
CA ILE A 160 11.12 1.80 5.23
C ILE A 160 11.48 1.33 6.63
N GLU A 161 10.48 1.05 7.45
CA GLU A 161 10.66 0.65 8.85
C GLU A 161 11.36 -0.70 8.99
N CYS A 162 11.05 -1.66 8.11
CA CYS A 162 11.60 -3.02 8.05
C CYS A 162 12.29 -3.28 6.70
N ALA A 163 13.07 -2.31 6.22
CA ALA A 163 13.61 -2.30 4.86
C ALA A 163 14.44 -3.56 4.52
N ASP A 164 15.22 -4.06 5.46
CA ASP A 164 16.06 -5.25 5.24
C ASP A 164 15.21 -6.49 4.96
N ASP A 165 14.16 -6.72 5.75
CA ASP A 165 13.25 -7.85 5.57
C ASP A 165 12.49 -7.74 4.25
N VAL A 166 11.95 -6.56 3.94
CA VAL A 166 11.21 -6.32 2.70
C VAL A 166 12.11 -6.54 1.49
N ASN A 167 13.33 -5.95 1.48
CA ASN A 167 14.27 -6.06 0.38
C ASN A 167 14.77 -7.51 0.19
N MET A 168 15.02 -8.22 1.28
CA MET A 168 15.40 -9.65 1.23
C MET A 168 14.30 -10.48 0.55
N ASN A 169 13.05 -10.29 0.92
CA ASN A 169 11.92 -11.01 0.34
C ASN A 169 11.69 -10.65 -1.14
N ILE A 170 11.80 -9.37 -1.51
CA ILE A 170 11.77 -8.93 -2.92
C ILE A 170 12.86 -9.62 -3.72
N LYS A 171 14.11 -9.55 -3.24
CA LYS A 171 15.27 -10.16 -3.92
C LYS A 171 15.07 -11.65 -4.13
N ASN A 172 14.69 -12.38 -3.08
CA ASN A 172 14.47 -13.83 -3.15
C ASN A 172 13.36 -14.17 -4.13
N PHE A 173 12.28 -13.40 -4.14
CA PHE A 173 11.16 -13.62 -5.06
C PHE A 173 11.52 -13.33 -6.52
N ILE A 174 12.34 -12.31 -6.79
CA ILE A 174 12.74 -11.95 -8.16
C ILE A 174 13.73 -12.98 -8.73
N ILE A 175 14.65 -13.49 -7.92
CA ILE A 175 15.69 -14.42 -8.38
C ILE A 175 15.16 -15.84 -8.63
N ASN A 176 14.18 -16.30 -7.82
CA ASN A 176 13.55 -17.62 -7.92
C ASN A 176 12.28 -17.61 -8.78
#